data_d6426a2f18e6f2ac88483875d8bbcd60
#
_entry.id   d6426a2f18e6f2ac88483875d8bbcd60
#
_cell.length_a   1.000
_cell.length_b   1.000
_cell.length_c   1.000
_cell.angle_alpha   90.00
_cell.angle_beta   90.00
_cell.angle_gamma   90.00
#
_symmetry.space_group_name_H-M   'P 1'
#
loop_
_entity.id
_entity.type
_entity.pdbx_description
1 polymer ?
#
loop_
_entity_poly.entity_id
_entity_poly.type
_entity_poly.pdbx_seq_one_letter_code
_entity_poly.pdbx_strand_id
1 'polypeptide(L)'
;MIGAVIFTDPGDDRNMTAGNYATYPDGPARNPTSIQKGSVMDLSTYPGDPTTPGSPSKEGVVRKEKKTVPKIPSLPISWLEAKPLLVALNGHGFDAKTVNRLNWVGAIDGVDYSTGPSKAVLSISNIMRGETNWIHNAIGIVNGTNEDEVVIVGNHHDSWMIGGAGESQMLKGCVEQFVDVYS
;
A
#
# COMPACT_ATOMS: atom_id res chain seq x y z
N MET A 1 -0.72 -7.49 -19.66
CA MET A 1 0.15 -7.63 -18.48
C MET A 1 -0.03 -9.02 -17.92
N ILE A 2 1.06 -9.74 -17.63
CA ILE A 2 1.03 -11.13 -17.16
C ILE A 2 1.42 -11.28 -15.69
N GLY A 3 1.91 -10.20 -15.07
CA GLY A 3 2.26 -10.12 -13.67
C GLY A 3 2.63 -8.70 -13.29
N ALA A 4 2.71 -8.41 -12.00
CA ALA A 4 3.14 -7.12 -11.45
C ALA A 4 4.14 -7.31 -10.30
N VAL A 5 5.20 -6.53 -10.30
CA VAL A 5 6.10 -6.35 -9.17
C VAL A 5 5.86 -4.95 -8.62
N ILE A 6 5.66 -4.85 -7.33
CA ILE A 6 5.29 -3.60 -6.65
C ILE A 6 6.36 -3.28 -5.62
N PHE A 7 6.81 -2.05 -5.59
CA PHE A 7 7.75 -1.56 -4.58
C PHE A 7 7.42 -0.11 -4.22
N THR A 8 7.93 0.35 -3.08
CA THR A 8 7.88 1.75 -2.70
C THR A 8 9.23 2.39 -3.00
N ASP A 9 9.25 3.42 -3.82
CA ASP A 9 10.46 4.16 -4.12
C ASP A 9 10.94 4.96 -2.90
N PRO A 10 12.25 5.01 -2.61
CA PRO A 10 12.76 5.80 -1.48
C PRO A 10 12.48 7.31 -1.61
N GLY A 11 12.18 7.81 -2.80
CA GLY A 11 11.73 9.17 -3.02
C GLY A 11 10.41 9.51 -2.34
N ASP A 12 9.52 8.53 -2.23
CA ASP A 12 8.22 8.70 -1.57
C ASP A 12 8.39 8.87 -0.05
N ASP A 13 9.33 8.15 0.56
CA ASP A 13 9.58 8.21 2.01
C ASP A 13 10.47 9.40 2.41
N ARG A 14 11.33 9.84 1.52
CA ARG A 14 12.39 10.81 1.84
C ARG A 14 12.06 12.25 1.54
N ASN A 15 10.89 12.51 1.00
CA ASN A 15 10.50 13.84 0.54
C ASN A 15 11.64 14.55 -0.23
N MET A 16 11.74 14.27 -1.52
CA MET A 16 12.82 14.74 -2.39
C MET A 16 13.06 16.25 -2.36
N THR A 17 12.06 17.03 -1.94
CA THR A 17 12.15 18.51 -1.83
C THR A 17 12.65 18.98 -0.47
N ALA A 18 12.52 18.18 0.60
CA ALA A 18 12.87 18.57 1.97
C ALA A 18 14.16 17.90 2.50
N GLY A 19 14.81 17.08 1.71
CA GLY A 19 16.02 16.36 2.09
C GLY A 19 15.76 14.90 2.49
N ASN A 20 16.84 14.13 2.54
CA ASN A 20 16.79 12.72 2.88
C ASN A 20 16.56 12.52 4.37
N TYR A 21 15.49 11.83 4.74
CA TYR A 21 15.35 11.34 6.10
C TYR A 21 16.22 10.11 6.34
N ALA A 22 16.76 10.01 7.56
CA ALA A 22 17.40 8.79 8.02
C ALA A 22 16.40 7.62 8.03
N THR A 23 16.90 6.41 7.87
CA THR A 23 16.08 5.21 7.98
C THR A 23 15.79 4.88 9.44
N TYR A 24 14.68 4.18 9.69
CA TYR A 24 14.34 3.68 11.01
C TYR A 24 15.49 2.82 11.58
N PRO A 25 15.87 2.96 12.90
CA PRO A 25 15.20 3.75 13.94
C PRO A 25 15.63 5.23 14.02
N ASP A 26 16.64 5.66 13.28
CA ASP A 26 17.24 7.01 13.40
C ASP A 26 16.37 8.09 12.71
N GLY A 27 15.41 7.67 11.90
CA GLY A 27 14.47 8.54 11.22
C GLY A 27 13.27 7.77 10.66
N PRO A 28 12.33 8.47 9.99
CA PRO A 28 11.07 7.90 9.55
C PRO A 28 11.15 7.11 8.23
N ALA A 29 12.25 7.17 7.50
CA ALA A 29 12.33 6.50 6.20
C ALA A 29 12.44 4.97 6.34
N ARG A 30 11.88 4.25 5.38
CA ARG A 30 11.95 2.80 5.34
C ARG A 30 13.36 2.31 5.04
N ASN A 31 13.73 1.18 5.64
CA ASN A 31 14.97 0.51 5.30
C ASN A 31 14.95 0.02 3.84
N PRO A 32 16.11 -0.04 3.17
CA PRO A 32 16.22 -0.51 1.78
C PRO A 32 15.62 -1.90 1.52
N THR A 33 15.61 -2.75 2.54
CA THR A 33 15.09 -4.11 2.50
C THR A 33 13.63 -4.23 2.96
N SER A 34 13.00 -3.13 3.35
CA SER A 34 11.60 -3.13 3.79
C SER A 34 10.67 -3.40 2.62
N ILE A 35 9.73 -4.31 2.84
CA ILE A 35 8.68 -4.67 1.88
C ILE A 35 7.36 -4.15 2.42
N GLN A 36 6.72 -3.25 1.68
CA GLN A 36 5.37 -2.81 2.00
C GLN A 36 4.38 -3.92 1.68
N LYS A 37 3.69 -4.40 2.70
CA LYS A 37 2.63 -5.40 2.57
C LYS A 37 1.30 -4.68 2.50
N GLY A 38 0.36 -5.28 1.80
CA GLY A 38 -0.97 -4.71 1.67
C GLY A 38 -1.78 -5.43 0.61
N SER A 39 -3.00 -4.98 0.42
CA SER A 39 -3.90 -5.52 -0.59
C SER A 39 -3.71 -4.83 -1.93
N VAL A 40 -3.67 -5.61 -3.01
CA VAL A 40 -3.73 -5.12 -4.39
C VAL A 40 -5.15 -5.23 -4.96
N MET A 41 -6.14 -5.26 -4.09
CA MET A 41 -7.55 -5.32 -4.44
C MET A 41 -8.04 -3.98 -5.01
N ASP A 42 -8.98 -4.01 -5.95
CA ASP A 42 -9.66 -2.83 -6.46
C ASP A 42 -10.67 -2.30 -5.41
N LEU A 43 -10.20 -1.41 -4.55
CA LEU A 43 -10.99 -0.81 -3.49
C LEU A 43 -12.02 0.21 -4.01
N SER A 44 -11.83 0.76 -5.21
CA SER A 44 -12.76 1.71 -5.82
C SER A 44 -14.09 1.05 -6.21
N THR A 45 -14.08 -0.24 -6.48
CA THR A 45 -15.31 -1.01 -6.73
C THR A 45 -16.09 -1.26 -5.44
N TYR A 46 -15.44 -1.78 -4.40
CA TYR A 46 -15.93 -1.85 -3.02
C TYR A 46 -14.79 -2.26 -2.08
N PRO A 47 -14.78 -1.76 -0.83
CA PRO A 47 -13.82 -2.15 0.19
C PRO A 47 -14.27 -3.40 0.95
N GLY A 48 -13.40 -3.92 1.81
CA GLY A 48 -13.69 -5.01 2.72
C GLY A 48 -13.50 -6.40 2.09
N ASP A 49 -14.20 -7.41 2.62
CA ASP A 49 -14.09 -8.79 2.13
C ASP A 49 -14.61 -8.89 0.69
N PRO A 50 -13.77 -9.27 -0.28
CA PRO A 50 -14.15 -9.35 -1.68
C PRO A 50 -15.24 -10.40 -1.97
N THR A 51 -15.52 -11.29 -1.02
CA THR A 51 -16.55 -12.32 -1.14
C THR A 51 -17.90 -11.94 -0.55
N THR A 52 -17.98 -10.81 0.18
CA THR A 52 -19.22 -10.32 0.82
C THR A 52 -19.45 -8.83 0.54
N PRO A 53 -19.51 -8.40 -0.75
CA PRO A 53 -19.63 -7.00 -1.11
C PRO A 53 -20.89 -6.36 -0.49
N GLY A 54 -20.71 -5.24 0.21
CA GLY A 54 -21.80 -4.47 0.83
C GLY A 54 -22.45 -5.13 2.04
N SER A 55 -21.84 -6.22 2.57
CA SER A 55 -22.39 -6.96 3.71
C SER A 55 -21.30 -7.34 4.70
N PRO A 56 -21.60 -7.40 6.00
CA PRO A 56 -20.66 -7.90 6.98
C PRO A 56 -20.23 -9.34 6.69
N SER A 57 -18.94 -9.63 6.80
CA SER A 57 -18.39 -10.99 6.64
C SER A 57 -18.58 -11.78 7.94
N LYS A 58 -19.74 -12.40 8.10
CA LYS A 58 -20.11 -13.21 9.25
C LYS A 58 -20.05 -14.70 8.93
N GLU A 59 -20.04 -15.53 9.96
CA GLU A 59 -20.23 -16.97 9.80
C GLU A 59 -21.58 -17.28 9.14
N GLY A 60 -21.61 -18.28 8.27
CA GLY A 60 -22.84 -18.70 7.56
C GLY A 60 -23.26 -17.81 6.38
N VAL A 61 -22.56 -16.69 6.10
CA VAL A 61 -22.88 -15.84 4.95
C VAL A 61 -22.53 -16.55 3.64
N VAL A 62 -23.40 -16.42 2.64
CA VAL A 62 -23.12 -16.93 1.28
C VAL A 62 -22.08 -16.05 0.61
N ARG A 63 -20.93 -16.63 0.32
CA ARG A 63 -19.81 -15.94 -0.30
C ARG A 63 -19.93 -15.90 -1.82
N LYS A 64 -19.56 -14.77 -2.41
CA LYS A 64 -19.58 -14.54 -3.87
C LYS A 64 -18.18 -14.67 -4.46
N GLU A 65 -18.10 -14.70 -5.79
CA GLU A 65 -16.84 -14.64 -6.52
C GLU A 65 -16.08 -13.34 -6.19
N LYS A 66 -14.75 -13.44 -6.04
CA LYS A 66 -13.85 -12.32 -5.77
C LYS A 66 -13.60 -11.49 -7.04
N LYS A 67 -14.47 -10.52 -7.34
CA LYS A 67 -14.36 -9.70 -8.55
C LYS A 67 -13.29 -8.62 -8.48
N THR A 68 -12.97 -8.15 -7.28
CA THR A 68 -12.02 -7.04 -7.05
C THR A 68 -10.58 -7.50 -6.86
N VAL A 69 -10.34 -8.80 -6.80
CA VAL A 69 -8.99 -9.37 -6.67
C VAL A 69 -8.36 -9.50 -8.05
N PRO A 70 -7.11 -9.02 -8.26
CA PRO A 70 -6.39 -9.20 -9.52
C PRO A 70 -6.26 -10.66 -9.93
N LYS A 71 -6.35 -10.91 -11.25
CA LYS A 71 -6.20 -12.26 -11.83
C LYS A 71 -4.76 -12.54 -12.30
N ILE A 72 -3.85 -11.61 -12.11
CA ILE A 72 -2.42 -11.75 -12.41
C ILE A 72 -1.62 -11.85 -11.12
N PRO A 73 -0.49 -12.56 -11.08
CA PRO A 73 0.39 -12.57 -9.93
C PRO A 73 0.92 -11.17 -9.64
N SER A 74 0.86 -10.77 -8.38
CA SER A 74 1.40 -9.51 -7.89
C SER A 74 2.32 -9.81 -6.71
N LEU A 75 3.53 -9.27 -6.73
CA LEU A 75 4.54 -9.53 -5.71
C LEU A 75 5.13 -8.20 -5.20
N PRO A 76 4.95 -7.86 -3.91
CA PRO A 76 5.65 -6.74 -3.32
C PRO A 76 7.11 -7.14 -3.02
N ILE A 77 8.03 -6.24 -3.33
CA ILE A 77 9.46 -6.38 -3.04
C ILE A 77 10.00 -5.09 -2.44
N SER A 78 11.20 -5.14 -1.87
CA SER A 78 11.91 -3.94 -1.43
C SER A 78 12.45 -3.14 -2.63
N TRP A 79 12.74 -1.84 -2.40
CA TRP A 79 13.34 -1.04 -3.47
C TRP A 79 14.79 -1.49 -3.78
N LEU A 80 15.49 -2.07 -2.81
CA LEU A 80 16.81 -2.64 -3.04
C LEU A 80 16.74 -3.82 -4.04
N GLU A 81 15.72 -4.66 -3.92
CA GLU A 81 15.47 -5.77 -4.86
C GLU A 81 14.90 -5.28 -6.20
N ALA A 82 14.15 -4.18 -6.20
CA ALA A 82 13.63 -3.58 -7.43
C ALA A 82 14.75 -2.92 -8.27
N LYS A 83 15.81 -2.42 -7.64
CA LYS A 83 16.90 -1.71 -8.32
C LYS A 83 17.48 -2.47 -9.53
N PRO A 84 17.93 -3.73 -9.42
CA PRO A 84 18.48 -4.45 -10.58
C PRO A 84 17.44 -4.64 -11.70
N LEU A 85 16.16 -4.76 -11.38
CA LEU A 85 15.09 -4.88 -12.37
C LEU A 85 14.92 -3.57 -13.14
N LEU A 86 14.93 -2.44 -12.43
CA LEU A 86 14.82 -1.11 -13.03
C LEU A 86 16.07 -0.73 -13.84
N VAL A 87 17.27 -1.04 -13.34
CA VAL A 87 18.52 -0.84 -14.07
C VAL A 87 18.53 -1.63 -15.39
N ALA A 88 17.96 -2.82 -15.42
CA ALA A 88 17.81 -3.60 -16.65
C ALA A 88 16.89 -2.95 -17.69
N LEU A 89 16.14 -1.91 -17.32
CA LEU A 89 15.31 -1.11 -18.22
C LEU A 89 15.98 0.19 -18.68
N ASN A 90 17.10 0.60 -18.09
CA ASN A 90 17.78 1.85 -18.41
C ASN A 90 18.04 1.96 -19.93
N GLY A 91 17.67 3.10 -20.49
CA GLY A 91 17.82 3.37 -21.93
C GLY A 91 16.86 2.59 -22.84
N HIS A 92 15.90 1.86 -22.29
CA HIS A 92 14.92 1.12 -23.06
C HIS A 92 13.52 1.76 -22.97
N GLY A 93 12.92 2.00 -24.13
CA GLY A 93 11.61 2.65 -24.23
C GLY A 93 11.69 4.17 -24.02
N PHE A 94 10.77 4.73 -23.24
CA PHE A 94 10.68 6.15 -22.96
C PHE A 94 11.13 6.45 -21.52
N ASP A 95 11.80 7.57 -21.35
CA ASP A 95 12.07 8.17 -20.04
C ASP A 95 11.04 9.27 -19.69
N ALA A 96 11.05 9.74 -18.45
CA ALA A 96 10.13 10.77 -17.97
C ALA A 96 10.23 12.08 -18.75
N LYS A 97 11.44 12.47 -19.19
CA LYS A 97 11.69 13.69 -19.95
C LYS A 97 11.12 13.59 -21.36
N THR A 98 11.30 12.45 -22.02
CA THR A 98 10.79 12.20 -23.39
C THR A 98 9.27 12.29 -23.47
N VAL A 99 8.58 11.82 -22.43
CA VAL A 99 7.10 11.86 -22.37
C VAL A 99 6.54 13.06 -21.63
N ASN A 100 7.39 14.04 -21.28
CA ASN A 100 7.03 15.24 -20.53
C ASN A 100 6.30 14.95 -19.21
N ARG A 101 6.79 13.94 -18.48
CA ARG A 101 6.28 13.49 -17.17
C ARG A 101 7.37 13.62 -16.11
N LEU A 102 7.77 14.85 -15.79
CA LEU A 102 8.90 15.15 -14.90
C LEU A 102 8.72 14.63 -13.47
N ASN A 103 7.48 14.33 -13.06
CA ASN A 103 7.15 13.68 -11.79
C ASN A 103 7.25 12.14 -11.85
N TRP A 104 7.52 11.57 -13.01
CA TRP A 104 7.70 10.13 -13.17
C TRP A 104 9.18 9.74 -13.03
N VAL A 105 9.75 10.04 -11.89
CA VAL A 105 11.11 9.70 -11.50
C VAL A 105 11.10 9.37 -10.01
N GLY A 106 12.02 8.50 -9.60
CA GLY A 106 12.22 8.15 -8.20
C GLY A 106 13.61 8.56 -7.71
N ALA A 107 14.01 8.03 -6.56
CA ALA A 107 15.26 8.36 -5.90
C ALA A 107 16.24 7.17 -5.80
N ILE A 108 16.10 6.15 -6.62
CA ILE A 108 17.04 5.02 -6.64
C ILE A 108 18.23 5.38 -7.55
N ASP A 109 19.41 5.46 -6.97
CA ASP A 109 20.63 5.78 -7.70
C ASP A 109 20.91 4.79 -8.84
N GLY A 110 21.24 5.35 -10.03
CA GLY A 110 21.59 4.58 -11.22
C GLY A 110 20.37 4.01 -11.97
N VAL A 111 19.16 4.49 -11.67
CA VAL A 111 17.93 4.14 -12.39
C VAL A 111 17.45 5.32 -13.22
N ASP A 112 17.22 5.10 -14.51
CA ASP A 112 16.71 6.12 -15.46
C ASP A 112 15.17 6.17 -15.47
N TYR A 113 14.50 5.25 -14.78
CA TYR A 113 13.04 5.09 -14.79
C TYR A 113 12.44 4.99 -16.20
N SER A 114 13.13 4.25 -17.07
CA SER A 114 12.69 3.98 -18.44
C SER A 114 11.57 2.95 -18.46
N THR A 115 10.65 3.07 -19.44
CA THR A 115 9.47 2.18 -19.53
C THR A 115 9.77 0.78 -19.97
N GLY A 116 10.92 0.53 -20.59
CA GLY A 116 11.17 -0.72 -21.28
C GLY A 116 10.34 -0.88 -22.56
N PRO A 117 10.18 -2.10 -23.10
CA PRO A 117 10.78 -3.33 -22.58
C PRO A 117 12.27 -3.46 -22.88
N SER A 118 13.00 -4.22 -22.08
CA SER A 118 14.35 -4.67 -22.38
C SER A 118 14.38 -6.14 -22.78
N LYS A 119 15.56 -6.70 -23.01
CA LYS A 119 15.74 -8.14 -23.25
C LYS A 119 15.75 -8.98 -21.97
N ALA A 120 15.70 -8.35 -20.81
CA ALA A 120 15.65 -9.05 -19.54
C ALA A 120 14.34 -9.83 -19.39
N VAL A 121 14.43 -11.04 -18.87
CA VAL A 121 13.29 -11.91 -18.60
C VAL A 121 13.13 -12.04 -17.10
N LEU A 122 11.94 -11.71 -16.61
CA LEU A 122 11.55 -11.85 -15.21
C LEU A 122 10.57 -13.03 -15.07
N SER A 123 10.86 -13.92 -14.12
CA SER A 123 9.95 -14.99 -13.71
C SER A 123 9.37 -14.67 -12.34
N ILE A 124 8.05 -14.69 -12.22
CA ILE A 124 7.33 -14.46 -10.97
C ILE A 124 6.59 -15.74 -10.59
N SER A 125 6.80 -16.21 -9.36
CA SER A 125 6.02 -17.30 -8.77
C SER A 125 5.35 -16.76 -7.50
N ASN A 126 4.02 -16.77 -7.48
CA ASN A 126 3.23 -16.34 -6.32
C ASN A 126 2.24 -17.45 -5.96
N ILE A 127 2.46 -18.09 -4.80
CA ILE A 127 1.60 -19.15 -4.29
C ILE A 127 0.66 -18.54 -3.26
N MET A 128 -0.60 -18.38 -3.66
CA MET A 128 -1.64 -17.81 -2.81
C MET A 128 -2.31 -18.87 -1.95
N ARG A 129 -2.56 -18.52 -0.68
CA ARG A 129 -3.41 -19.31 0.21
C ARG A 129 -4.78 -18.65 0.30
N GLY A 130 -5.83 -19.43 0.06
CA GLY A 130 -7.23 -18.98 0.13
C GLY A 130 -7.84 -19.22 1.51
N GLU A 131 -7.23 -18.71 2.57
CA GLU A 131 -7.70 -18.88 3.94
C GLU A 131 -8.60 -17.71 4.36
N THR A 132 -9.61 -18.03 5.16
CA THR A 132 -10.44 -17.03 5.83
C THR A 132 -10.12 -17.09 7.33
N ASN A 133 -9.72 -15.94 7.89
CA ASN A 133 -9.37 -15.81 9.30
C ASN A 133 -10.23 -14.72 9.95
N TRP A 134 -10.32 -14.79 11.29
CA TRP A 134 -10.95 -13.74 12.08
C TRP A 134 -10.08 -12.47 12.07
N ILE A 135 -10.74 -11.33 11.95
CA ILE A 135 -10.16 -10.03 12.23
C ILE A 135 -10.82 -9.45 13.49
N HIS A 136 -10.04 -8.77 14.31
CA HIS A 136 -10.47 -8.25 15.58
C HIS A 136 -10.48 -6.72 15.58
N ASN A 137 -11.59 -6.13 16.02
CA ASN A 137 -11.70 -4.71 16.26
C ASN A 137 -11.95 -4.46 17.73
N ALA A 138 -11.23 -3.52 18.35
CA ALA A 138 -11.52 -3.04 19.69
C ALA A 138 -12.51 -1.87 19.59
N ILE A 139 -13.66 -2.00 20.25
CA ILE A 139 -14.72 -0.99 20.24
C ILE A 139 -14.99 -0.54 21.66
N GLY A 140 -14.81 0.75 21.93
CA GLY A 140 -15.20 1.40 23.18
C GLY A 140 -16.42 2.28 22.95
N ILE A 141 -17.39 2.24 23.86
CA ILE A 141 -18.60 3.06 23.77
C ILE A 141 -18.70 3.91 25.04
N VAL A 142 -18.91 5.20 24.88
CA VAL A 142 -19.24 6.13 25.96
C VAL A 142 -20.62 6.71 25.62
N ASN A 143 -21.59 6.46 26.48
CA ASN A 143 -22.95 6.97 26.28
C ASN A 143 -22.98 8.48 26.44
N GLY A 144 -23.57 9.17 25.46
CA GLY A 144 -23.84 10.60 25.49
C GLY A 144 -25.18 10.93 26.16
N THR A 145 -25.49 12.20 26.21
CA THR A 145 -26.79 12.70 26.71
C THR A 145 -27.85 12.80 25.63
N ASN A 146 -27.45 12.82 24.37
CA ASN A 146 -28.31 12.80 23.20
C ASN A 146 -28.17 11.45 22.50
N GLU A 147 -29.21 10.65 22.48
CA GLU A 147 -29.20 9.28 21.91
C GLU A 147 -29.30 9.28 20.37
N ASP A 148 -29.71 10.39 19.78
CA ASP A 148 -29.88 10.53 18.33
C ASP A 148 -28.59 10.99 17.60
N GLU A 149 -27.54 11.30 18.36
CA GLU A 149 -26.27 11.79 17.83
C GLU A 149 -25.12 10.85 18.19
N VAL A 150 -24.30 10.51 17.20
CA VAL A 150 -23.13 9.62 17.40
C VAL A 150 -21.87 10.29 16.88
N VAL A 151 -20.87 10.37 17.76
CA VAL A 151 -19.50 10.78 17.39
C VAL A 151 -18.63 9.52 17.30
N ILE A 152 -18.05 9.27 16.15
CA ILE A 152 -17.19 8.11 15.93
C ILE A 152 -15.74 8.58 15.81
N VAL A 153 -14.86 8.04 16.64
CA VAL A 153 -13.40 8.23 16.55
C VAL A 153 -12.78 6.85 16.31
N GLY A 154 -12.05 6.68 15.24
CA GLY A 154 -11.48 5.38 14.91
C GLY A 154 -10.12 5.51 14.22
N ASN A 155 -9.30 4.49 14.39
CA ASN A 155 -8.05 4.31 13.66
C ASN A 155 -7.72 2.82 13.57
N HIS A 156 -6.95 2.42 12.55
CA HIS A 156 -6.34 1.10 12.54
C HIS A 156 -5.09 1.08 13.44
N HIS A 157 -4.74 -0.06 13.99
CA HIS A 157 -3.56 -0.22 14.87
C HIS A 157 -2.56 -1.26 14.35
N ASP A 158 -2.67 -1.60 13.08
CA ASP A 158 -1.71 -2.42 12.34
C ASP A 158 -0.83 -1.55 11.43
N SER A 159 0.28 -2.11 10.94
CA SER A 159 1.23 -1.45 10.05
C SER A 159 1.44 -2.21 8.76
N TRP A 160 1.70 -1.48 7.68
CA TRP A 160 2.08 -2.05 6.38
C TRP A 160 3.47 -2.70 6.41
N MET A 161 4.27 -2.41 7.43
CA MET A 161 5.66 -2.84 7.57
C MET A 161 5.96 -3.29 9.00
N ILE A 162 7.00 -4.11 9.12
CA ILE A 162 7.59 -4.44 10.42
C ILE A 162 8.30 -3.20 10.96
N GLY A 163 8.01 -2.85 12.21
CA GLY A 163 8.61 -1.70 12.89
C GLY A 163 7.67 -0.50 13.08
N GLY A 164 6.52 -0.45 12.40
CA GLY A 164 5.47 0.54 12.64
C GLY A 164 5.86 2.01 12.44
N ALA A 165 7.00 2.30 11.78
CA ALA A 165 7.51 3.65 11.63
C ALA A 165 6.54 4.62 10.91
N GLY A 166 5.65 4.10 10.06
CA GLY A 166 4.61 4.89 9.39
C GLY A 166 3.45 5.31 10.29
N GLU A 167 3.21 4.59 11.38
CA GLU A 167 2.03 4.80 12.23
C GLU A 167 2.18 5.96 13.20
N SER A 168 3.40 6.27 13.65
CA SER A 168 3.64 7.42 14.53
C SER A 168 3.29 8.75 13.88
N GLN A 169 3.34 8.82 12.54
CA GLN A 169 2.87 9.98 11.78
C GLN A 169 1.36 9.94 11.52
N MET A 170 0.78 8.75 11.34
CA MET A 170 -0.67 8.58 11.16
C MET A 170 -1.44 8.88 12.46
N LEU A 171 -0.91 8.51 13.63
CA LEU A 171 -1.53 8.85 14.92
C LEU A 171 -1.62 10.37 15.14
N LYS A 172 -0.67 11.18 14.64
CA LYS A 172 -0.78 12.64 14.68
C LYS A 172 -1.80 13.20 13.69
N GLY A 173 -1.94 12.58 12.51
CA GLY A 173 -2.89 13.01 11.49
C GLY A 173 -4.33 12.54 11.71
N CYS A 174 -4.52 11.36 12.29
CA CYS A 174 -5.85 10.78 12.48
C CYS A 174 -6.64 11.41 13.63
N VAL A 175 -5.99 11.95 14.64
CA VAL A 175 -6.68 12.69 15.73
C VAL A 175 -7.25 14.02 15.22
N GLU A 176 -6.72 14.55 14.12
CA GLU A 176 -7.20 15.80 13.53
C GLU A 176 -8.27 15.62 12.43
N GLN A 177 -8.50 14.41 11.93
CA GLN A 177 -9.31 14.20 10.71
C GLN A 177 -10.66 13.48 10.86
N PHE A 178 -10.97 12.88 12.00
CA PHE A 178 -12.22 12.13 12.13
C PHE A 178 -13.05 12.54 13.35
N VAL A 179 -13.70 13.70 13.24
CA VAL A 179 -14.93 13.99 13.96
C VAL A 179 -16.02 14.16 12.90
N ASP A 180 -16.56 13.06 12.41
CA ASP A 180 -17.80 13.12 11.65
C ASP A 180 -18.96 13.03 12.63
N VAL A 181 -19.70 14.12 12.72
CA VAL A 181 -20.98 14.20 13.48
C VAL A 181 -22.06 13.84 12.49
N TYR A 182 -22.65 12.67 12.64
CA TYR A 182 -23.87 12.29 11.92
C TYR A 182 -25.08 12.68 12.78
N SER A 183 -25.89 13.60 12.27
CA SER A 183 -27.22 13.93 12.78
C SER A 183 -28.29 13.20 11.99
#